data_fd80e71b06b936435d32f9fb76721be4
#
_entry.id   fd80e71b06b936435d32f9fb76721be4
#
_cell.length_a   1.000
_cell.length_b   1.000
_cell.length_c   1.000
_cell.angle_alpha   90.00
_cell.angle_beta   90.00
_cell.angle_gamma   90.00
#
_symmetry.space_group_name_H-M   'P 1'
#
loop_
_entity.id
_entity.type
_entity.pdbx_description
1 polymer ?
#
loop_
_entity_poly.entity_id
_entity_poly.type
_entity_poly.pdbx_seq_one_letter_code
_entity_poly.pdbx_strand_id
1 'polypeptide(L)'
;MTSFDRAGRGLLAAITLVALAAAVPALAAEPARGGPPLWELGGAVFGVSQQAYPGADEHLNRALVLPYFIYRGKVLRADRETAGLRAFKTERYELDVGVAGAFGGGDDEIKARQGMRELGTLVELGPRLKIRLGDGGGTAGSWRLDLPVRGVFDLNDRARHRGMAFEPELSFQRQAAGGWRYSTGLSAIVADRRLADHFYGVSALDARVGRAAYAAESGLVAWRLSVSATRALGRDWRVFGFARLDSVAGAANENSPLVRKTTGTTVGLGLTYTWMRSETRAND
;
A
#
# COMPACT_ATOMS: atom_id res chain seq x y z
N MET A 1 -41.23 -23.85 9.25
CA MET A 1 -41.24 -23.89 7.78
C MET A 1 -40.76 -22.51 7.34
N THR A 2 -39.62 -22.28 6.79
CA THR A 2 -38.49 -23.07 6.28
C THR A 2 -37.26 -22.16 6.19
N SER A 3 -36.19 -22.60 6.77
CA SER A 3 -34.85 -22.11 6.56
C SER A 3 -34.44 -22.47 5.13
N PHE A 4 -34.21 -21.46 4.29
CA PHE A 4 -33.40 -21.59 3.05
C PHE A 4 -33.28 -20.19 2.46
N ASP A 5 -32.19 -19.49 2.79
CA ASP A 5 -31.51 -18.57 1.89
C ASP A 5 -30.25 -17.95 2.53
N ARG A 6 -29.23 -18.74 2.70
CA ARG A 6 -27.88 -18.28 3.06
C ARG A 6 -26.77 -18.94 2.24
N ALA A 7 -27.09 -19.51 1.10
CA ALA A 7 -26.12 -20.25 0.27
C ALA A 7 -25.74 -19.55 -1.06
N GLY A 8 -26.07 -18.29 -1.28
CA GLY A 8 -25.86 -17.58 -2.55
C GLY A 8 -24.79 -16.51 -2.57
N ARG A 9 -24.06 -16.25 -1.48
CA ARG A 9 -23.04 -15.18 -1.42
C ARG A 9 -21.58 -15.67 -1.44
N GLY A 10 -21.33 -16.95 -1.68
CA GLY A 10 -20.01 -17.57 -1.61
C GLY A 10 -19.25 -17.75 -2.93
N LEU A 11 -19.70 -17.24 -4.06
CA LEU A 11 -19.09 -17.61 -5.35
C LEU A 11 -18.71 -16.43 -6.26
N LEU A 12 -18.51 -15.23 -5.75
CA LEU A 12 -17.98 -14.09 -6.50
C LEU A 12 -16.71 -13.49 -5.89
N ALA A 13 -16.04 -14.23 -5.01
CA ALA A 13 -14.78 -13.84 -4.37
C ALA A 13 -13.52 -14.31 -5.13
N ALA A 14 -13.63 -14.70 -6.37
CA ALA A 14 -12.53 -15.33 -7.08
C ALA A 14 -12.23 -14.66 -8.41
N ILE A 15 -11.93 -13.37 -8.46
CA ILE A 15 -11.03 -12.71 -9.43
C ILE A 15 -10.86 -11.25 -8.94
N THR A 16 -10.32 -11.09 -7.74
CA THR A 16 -9.70 -9.82 -7.41
C THR A 16 -8.21 -10.08 -7.41
N LEU A 17 -7.61 -9.93 -8.58
CA LEU A 17 -6.16 -9.73 -8.71
C LEU A 17 -5.88 -8.34 -8.12
N VAL A 18 -6.08 -8.20 -6.83
CA VAL A 18 -5.64 -7.03 -6.10
C VAL A 18 -4.13 -7.12 -6.12
N ALA A 19 -3.54 -6.37 -7.03
CA ALA A 19 -2.16 -5.97 -6.86
C ALA A 19 -2.08 -5.28 -5.50
N LEU A 20 -1.86 -6.07 -4.46
CA LEU A 20 -1.56 -5.59 -3.13
C LEU A 20 -0.18 -4.96 -3.19
N ALA A 21 -0.13 -3.77 -3.78
CA ALA A 21 0.97 -2.85 -3.64
C ALA A 21 0.90 -2.23 -2.23
N ALA A 22 0.79 -3.08 -1.21
CA ALA A 22 1.49 -2.74 0.00
C ALA A 22 2.91 -2.47 -0.48
N ALA A 23 3.50 -1.32 -0.18
CA ALA A 23 4.86 -0.99 -0.55
C ALA A 23 5.82 -2.08 -0.07
N VAL A 24 5.82 -3.20 -0.79
CA VAL A 24 6.81 -4.25 -0.63
C VAL A 24 8.05 -3.70 -1.30
N PRO A 25 9.12 -3.48 -0.56
CA PRO A 25 10.31 -2.83 -1.09
C PRO A 25 10.81 -3.55 -2.33
N ALA A 26 11.22 -2.75 -3.27
CA ALA A 26 11.82 -3.18 -4.52
C ALA A 26 12.88 -4.25 -4.31
N LEU A 27 12.70 -5.36 -4.96
CA LEU A 27 13.58 -6.51 -4.89
C LEU A 27 14.22 -6.73 -6.25
N ALA A 28 15.40 -6.19 -6.48
CA ALA A 28 16.21 -6.67 -7.57
C ALA A 28 16.77 -8.07 -7.20
N ALA A 29 16.56 -9.06 -8.02
CA ALA A 29 17.32 -10.31 -7.95
C ALA A 29 18.81 -9.99 -8.19
N GLU A 30 19.73 -10.82 -7.66
CA GLU A 30 21.12 -10.75 -8.09
C GLU A 30 21.19 -10.74 -9.60
N PRO A 31 22.12 -9.96 -10.21
CA PRO A 31 22.27 -9.95 -11.64
C PRO A 31 22.87 -11.30 -12.08
N ALA A 32 22.00 -12.29 -12.31
CA ALA A 32 22.35 -13.36 -13.22
C ALA A 32 22.64 -12.69 -14.57
N ARG A 33 23.74 -13.04 -15.19
CA ARG A 33 24.08 -12.55 -16.54
C ARG A 33 22.84 -12.63 -17.42
N GLY A 34 22.15 -11.50 -17.70
CA GLY A 34 20.95 -11.44 -18.55
C GLY A 34 19.66 -10.88 -17.94
N GLY A 35 19.69 -10.15 -16.83
CA GLY A 35 18.49 -9.52 -16.24
C GLY A 35 17.52 -10.50 -15.54
N PRO A 36 16.46 -9.99 -14.87
CA PRO A 36 15.45 -10.82 -14.20
C PRO A 36 14.54 -11.51 -15.25
N PRO A 37 13.84 -12.60 -14.87
CA PRO A 37 12.83 -13.23 -15.73
C PRO A 37 11.77 -12.22 -16.18
N LEU A 38 11.28 -12.35 -17.42
CA LEU A 38 10.22 -11.49 -17.95
C LEU A 38 8.94 -11.62 -17.14
N TRP A 39 8.61 -12.85 -16.71
CA TRP A 39 7.48 -13.08 -15.80
C TRP A 39 7.80 -14.15 -14.76
N GLU A 40 7.11 -14.05 -13.62
CA GLU A 40 7.14 -15.01 -12.52
C GLU A 40 5.71 -15.23 -12.00
N LEU A 41 5.39 -16.48 -11.68
CA LEU A 41 4.14 -16.89 -11.03
C LEU A 41 4.46 -17.60 -9.72
N GLY A 42 3.74 -17.30 -8.67
CA GLY A 42 4.00 -17.88 -7.37
C GLY A 42 2.88 -17.66 -6.37
N GLY A 43 3.15 -18.04 -5.12
CA GLY A 43 2.30 -17.80 -3.97
C GLY A 43 2.99 -16.95 -2.93
N ALA A 44 2.19 -16.19 -2.18
CA ALA A 44 2.63 -15.40 -1.05
C ALA A 44 1.75 -15.71 0.16
N VAL A 45 2.39 -15.86 1.32
CA VAL A 45 1.73 -15.87 2.62
C VAL A 45 2.23 -14.65 3.37
N PHE A 46 1.31 -13.85 3.89
CA PHE A 46 1.74 -12.70 4.65
C PHE A 46 0.75 -12.34 5.77
N GLY A 47 1.30 -11.86 6.90
CA GLY A 47 0.54 -11.30 8.00
C GLY A 47 0.82 -9.81 8.14
N VAL A 48 -0.21 -9.05 8.47
CA VAL A 48 -0.12 -7.61 8.74
C VAL A 48 -0.97 -7.25 9.94
N SER A 49 -0.39 -6.42 10.81
CA SER A 49 -1.11 -5.66 11.83
C SER A 49 -1.00 -4.20 11.45
N GLN A 50 -2.12 -3.59 11.07
CA GLN A 50 -2.15 -2.22 10.60
C GLN A 50 -3.11 -1.39 11.44
N GLN A 51 -2.77 -0.12 11.66
CA GLN A 51 -3.72 0.85 12.18
C GLN A 51 -4.90 0.99 11.22
N ALA A 52 -6.13 1.05 11.74
CA ALA A 52 -7.33 1.06 10.91
C ALA A 52 -7.38 2.25 9.92
N TYR A 53 -6.91 3.41 10.35
CA TYR A 53 -6.62 4.62 9.57
C TYR A 53 -5.67 5.49 10.40
N PRO A 54 -4.94 6.45 9.79
CA PRO A 54 -4.05 7.33 10.56
C PRO A 54 -4.83 8.07 11.67
N GLY A 55 -4.42 7.90 12.92
CA GLY A 55 -5.11 8.46 14.08
C GLY A 55 -6.10 7.53 14.79
N ALA A 56 -6.39 6.32 14.28
CA ALA A 56 -7.17 5.32 14.98
C ALA A 56 -6.40 4.72 16.17
N ASP A 57 -7.08 4.23 17.16
CA ASP A 57 -6.49 3.48 18.28
C ASP A 57 -6.58 1.96 18.09
N GLU A 58 -7.39 1.50 17.13
CA GLU A 58 -7.52 0.10 16.79
C GLU A 58 -6.57 -0.34 15.68
N HIS A 59 -6.18 -1.62 15.74
CA HIS A 59 -5.40 -2.32 14.74
C HIS A 59 -6.21 -3.42 14.09
N LEU A 60 -6.10 -3.50 12.77
CA LEU A 60 -6.67 -4.57 11.96
C LEU A 60 -5.60 -5.62 11.70
N ASN A 61 -5.84 -6.85 12.14
CA ASN A 61 -4.95 -7.97 11.93
C ASN A 61 -5.46 -8.81 10.77
N ARG A 62 -4.63 -9.03 9.76
CA ARG A 62 -4.97 -9.83 8.58
C ARG A 62 -3.87 -10.84 8.28
N ALA A 63 -4.27 -12.06 7.93
CA ALA A 63 -3.38 -13.07 7.38
C ALA A 63 -3.93 -13.48 6.01
N LEU A 64 -3.08 -13.46 4.99
CA LEU A 64 -3.49 -13.64 3.61
C LEU A 64 -2.58 -14.65 2.92
N VAL A 65 -3.21 -15.51 2.14
CA VAL A 65 -2.53 -16.39 1.19
C VAL A 65 -3.01 -16.02 -0.21
N LEU A 66 -2.11 -15.53 -1.04
CA LEU A 66 -2.45 -14.97 -2.34
C LEU A 66 -1.54 -15.53 -3.43
N PRO A 67 -2.07 -15.87 -4.60
CA PRO A 67 -1.22 -16.03 -5.78
C PRO A 67 -0.62 -14.66 -6.16
N TYR A 68 0.58 -14.66 -6.70
CA TYR A 68 1.15 -13.47 -7.33
C TYR A 68 1.60 -13.76 -8.75
N PHE A 69 1.49 -12.77 -9.60
CA PHE A 69 2.03 -12.75 -10.94
C PHE A 69 2.86 -11.49 -11.13
N ILE A 70 4.11 -11.67 -11.53
CA ILE A 70 5.02 -10.57 -11.84
C ILE A 70 5.26 -10.58 -13.35
N TYR A 71 5.12 -9.42 -13.99
CA TYR A 71 5.43 -9.21 -15.39
C TYR A 71 6.28 -7.94 -15.56
N ARG A 72 7.41 -8.06 -16.27
CA ARG A 72 8.40 -6.97 -16.43
C ARG A 72 8.53 -6.56 -17.88
N GLY A 73 7.42 -6.23 -18.52
CA GLY A 73 7.41 -5.66 -19.87
C GLY A 73 7.93 -4.23 -19.92
N LYS A 74 8.19 -3.73 -21.11
CA LYS A 74 8.69 -2.37 -21.32
C LYS A 74 7.64 -1.31 -20.96
N VAL A 75 6.38 -1.54 -21.31
CA VAL A 75 5.24 -0.63 -21.12
C VAL A 75 4.34 -1.14 -20.02
N LEU A 76 3.77 -2.34 -20.17
CA LEU A 76 2.97 -2.98 -19.13
C LEU A 76 3.90 -3.62 -18.11
N ARG A 77 3.72 -3.28 -16.85
CA ARG A 77 4.49 -3.82 -15.73
C ARG A 77 3.54 -4.19 -14.59
N ALA A 78 3.71 -5.38 -14.09
CA ALA A 78 3.08 -5.82 -12.85
C ALA A 78 4.20 -6.43 -12.00
N ASP A 79 4.98 -5.57 -11.37
CA ASP A 79 6.03 -5.97 -10.45
C ASP A 79 5.86 -5.24 -9.12
N ARG A 80 6.85 -5.34 -8.24
CA ARG A 80 6.78 -4.78 -6.90
C ARG A 80 6.91 -3.26 -6.83
N GLU A 81 7.45 -2.65 -7.89
CA GLU A 81 7.62 -1.20 -7.98
C GLU A 81 6.46 -0.54 -8.72
N THR A 82 5.85 -1.29 -9.64
CA THR A 82 4.83 -0.77 -10.54
C THR A 82 3.84 -1.87 -10.84
N ALA A 83 2.59 -1.70 -10.41
CA ALA A 83 1.46 -2.43 -10.96
C ALA A 83 0.72 -1.45 -11.87
N GLY A 84 0.97 -1.51 -13.19
CA GLY A 84 0.36 -0.58 -14.12
C GLY A 84 1.15 -0.36 -15.40
N LEU A 85 1.08 0.83 -15.93
CA LEU A 85 1.69 1.23 -17.20
C LEU A 85 2.89 2.14 -16.94
N ARG A 86 4.04 1.80 -17.50
CA ARG A 86 5.19 2.70 -17.56
C ARG A 86 5.05 3.58 -18.80
N ALA A 87 4.91 4.89 -18.60
CA ALA A 87 4.80 5.86 -19.69
C ALA A 87 6.16 6.18 -20.30
N PHE A 88 7.17 6.46 -19.46
CA PHE A 88 8.55 6.61 -19.90
C PHE A 88 9.54 6.29 -18.78
N LYS A 89 10.78 5.99 -19.15
CA LYS A 89 11.92 5.79 -18.25
C LYS A 89 13.18 6.36 -18.87
N THR A 90 13.91 7.12 -18.08
CA THR A 90 15.27 7.56 -18.33
C THR A 90 16.18 7.08 -17.21
N GLU A 91 17.44 7.42 -17.22
CA GLU A 91 18.35 7.09 -16.11
C GLU A 91 17.91 7.74 -14.77
N ARG A 92 17.34 8.95 -14.84
CA ARG A 92 16.99 9.74 -13.66
C ARG A 92 15.49 9.79 -13.37
N TYR A 93 14.64 9.69 -14.38
CA TYR A 93 13.19 9.87 -14.25
C TYR A 93 12.43 8.65 -14.76
N GLU A 94 11.40 8.23 -14.05
CA GLU A 94 10.44 7.24 -14.50
C GLU A 94 9.03 7.76 -14.19
N LEU A 95 8.14 7.78 -15.19
CA LEU A 95 6.72 8.05 -15.02
C LEU A 95 5.95 6.76 -15.24
N ASP A 96 5.20 6.37 -14.23
CA ASP A 96 4.28 5.23 -14.32
C ASP A 96 2.87 5.60 -13.85
N VAL A 97 1.91 4.71 -14.14
CA VAL A 97 0.60 4.71 -13.51
C VAL A 97 0.58 3.53 -12.56
N GLY A 98 0.53 3.81 -11.27
CA GLY A 98 0.59 2.80 -10.22
C GLY A 98 -0.77 2.52 -9.59
N VAL A 99 -0.89 1.32 -9.03
CA VAL A 99 -2.03 0.90 -8.21
C VAL A 99 -1.51 0.59 -6.80
N ALA A 100 -2.25 1.04 -5.80
CA ALA A 100 -2.01 0.69 -4.40
C ALA A 100 -3.35 0.32 -3.75
N GLY A 101 -3.31 -0.29 -2.58
CA GLY A 101 -4.52 -0.66 -1.87
C GLY A 101 -4.34 -0.62 -0.36
N ALA A 102 -5.45 -0.40 0.35
CA ALA A 102 -5.53 -0.49 1.79
C ALA A 102 -6.76 -1.31 2.19
N PHE A 103 -6.60 -2.14 3.22
CA PHE A 103 -7.73 -2.86 3.80
C PHE A 103 -8.50 -1.92 4.73
N GLY A 104 -9.82 -1.86 4.55
CA GLY A 104 -10.71 -1.24 5.50
C GLY A 104 -11.14 -2.21 6.60
N GLY A 105 -11.77 -1.69 7.64
CA GLY A 105 -12.40 -2.45 8.70
C GLY A 105 -13.90 -2.16 8.78
N GLY A 106 -14.66 -3.16 9.25
CA GLY A 106 -16.07 -2.99 9.58
C GLY A 106 -16.26 -2.12 10.83
N ASP A 107 -17.49 -1.71 11.10
CA ASP A 107 -17.86 -0.90 12.27
C ASP A 107 -17.61 -1.64 13.60
N ASP A 108 -17.70 -2.96 13.60
CA ASP A 108 -17.39 -3.80 14.77
C ASP A 108 -15.89 -3.79 15.12
N GLU A 109 -15.02 -3.56 14.13
CA GLU A 109 -13.56 -3.57 14.30
C GLU A 109 -12.99 -2.19 14.70
N ILE A 110 -13.76 -1.09 14.44
CA ILE A 110 -13.32 0.30 14.68
C ILE A 110 -14.32 1.01 15.60
N LYS A 111 -14.11 0.92 16.90
CA LYS A 111 -15.03 1.45 17.93
C LYS A 111 -15.33 2.94 17.79
N ALA A 112 -14.30 3.73 17.39
CA ALA A 112 -14.48 5.16 17.17
C ALA A 112 -15.53 5.46 16.09
N ARG A 113 -15.71 4.54 15.12
CA ARG A 113 -16.63 4.65 13.98
C ARG A 113 -17.92 3.84 14.13
N GLN A 114 -18.15 3.20 15.26
CA GLN A 114 -19.33 2.35 15.49
C GLN A 114 -20.64 3.06 15.11
N GLY A 115 -21.46 2.41 14.29
CA GLY A 115 -22.72 2.94 13.74
C GLY A 115 -22.56 3.93 12.59
N MET A 116 -21.32 4.22 12.14
CA MET A 116 -21.05 4.98 10.93
C MET A 116 -20.89 4.02 9.74
N ARG A 117 -20.83 4.57 8.53
CA ARG A 117 -20.48 3.79 7.35
C ARG A 117 -19.08 3.18 7.53
N GLU A 118 -18.95 1.90 7.18
CA GLU A 118 -17.68 1.19 7.18
C GLU A 118 -16.64 1.85 6.25
N LEU A 119 -15.38 1.77 6.67
CA LEU A 119 -14.26 2.06 5.78
C LEU A 119 -14.02 0.82 4.92
N GLY A 120 -14.50 0.85 3.68
CA GLY A 120 -14.34 -0.25 2.73
C GLY A 120 -12.88 -0.49 2.33
N THR A 121 -12.66 -1.54 1.55
CA THR A 121 -11.35 -1.78 0.92
C THR A 121 -11.09 -0.71 -0.13
N LEU A 122 -10.07 0.11 0.08
CA LEU A 122 -9.71 1.20 -0.82
C LEU A 122 -8.65 0.75 -1.82
N VAL A 123 -8.83 1.14 -3.07
CA VAL A 123 -7.84 1.01 -4.13
C VAL A 123 -7.47 2.40 -4.62
N GLU A 124 -6.19 2.64 -4.76
CA GLU A 124 -5.61 3.88 -5.24
C GLU A 124 -5.04 3.66 -6.64
N LEU A 125 -5.35 4.54 -7.56
CA LEU A 125 -4.87 4.50 -8.94
C LEU A 125 -4.46 5.90 -9.40
N GLY A 126 -3.27 6.01 -10.02
CA GLY A 126 -2.85 7.29 -10.58
C GLY A 126 -1.40 7.35 -11.01
N PRO A 127 -1.00 8.46 -11.64
CA PRO A 127 0.37 8.68 -12.06
C PRO A 127 1.32 8.84 -10.88
N ARG A 128 2.55 8.35 -11.07
CA ARG A 128 3.66 8.51 -10.14
C ARG A 128 4.94 8.85 -10.90
N LEU A 129 5.53 9.99 -10.57
CA LEU A 129 6.86 10.37 -11.02
C LEU A 129 7.89 9.89 -10.00
N LYS A 130 8.82 9.06 -10.44
CA LYS A 130 9.97 8.61 -9.66
C LYS A 130 11.21 9.36 -10.12
N ILE A 131 11.96 9.92 -9.20
CA ILE A 131 13.18 10.70 -9.44
C ILE A 131 14.33 10.04 -8.68
N ARG A 132 15.33 9.55 -9.40
CA ARG A 132 16.57 9.09 -8.80
C ARG A 132 17.44 10.29 -8.46
N LEU A 133 17.74 10.49 -7.16
CA LEU A 133 18.47 11.66 -6.68
C LEU A 133 19.99 11.46 -6.62
N GLY A 134 20.45 10.22 -6.71
CA GLY A 134 21.85 9.88 -6.74
C GLY A 134 22.06 8.38 -6.53
N ASP A 135 23.11 7.87 -7.13
CA ASP A 135 23.61 6.51 -6.92
C ASP A 135 24.86 6.61 -6.04
N GLY A 136 24.75 6.19 -4.80
CA GLY A 136 25.91 5.80 -4.03
C GLY A 136 26.40 4.47 -4.59
N GLY A 137 27.38 4.48 -5.49
CA GLY A 137 27.84 3.29 -6.20
C GLY A 137 27.99 2.05 -5.31
N GLY A 138 27.52 0.91 -5.78
CA GLY A 138 27.65 -0.38 -5.12
C GLY A 138 26.85 -0.51 -3.81
N THR A 139 27.54 -0.73 -2.68
CA THR A 139 26.94 -0.91 -1.35
C THR A 139 26.54 0.38 -0.65
N ALA A 140 26.83 1.57 -1.22
CA ALA A 140 26.57 2.86 -0.59
C ALA A 140 25.07 3.22 -0.53
N GLY A 141 24.24 2.62 -1.40
CA GLY A 141 22.79 2.85 -1.46
C GLY A 141 22.38 3.95 -2.45
N SER A 142 21.08 4.14 -2.62
CA SER A 142 20.53 5.14 -3.56
C SER A 142 19.36 5.89 -2.93
N TRP A 143 19.23 7.18 -3.28
CA TRP A 143 18.11 8.02 -2.89
C TRP A 143 17.11 8.15 -4.05
N ARG A 144 15.83 8.08 -3.72
CA ARG A 144 14.72 8.23 -4.66
C ARG A 144 13.64 9.13 -4.05
N LEU A 145 13.08 10.01 -4.89
CA LEU A 145 11.89 10.78 -4.58
C LEU A 145 10.76 10.27 -5.47
N ASP A 146 9.67 9.83 -4.85
CA ASP A 146 8.45 9.40 -5.51
C ASP A 146 7.35 10.45 -5.30
N LEU A 147 6.67 10.85 -6.38
CA LEU A 147 5.61 11.86 -6.37
C LEU A 147 4.32 11.25 -6.96
N PRO A 148 3.59 10.40 -6.22
CA PRO A 148 2.33 9.83 -6.66
C PRO A 148 1.16 10.80 -6.47
N VAL A 149 0.30 10.92 -7.48
CA VAL A 149 -1.04 11.54 -7.37
C VAL A 149 -2.06 10.46 -7.70
N ARG A 150 -2.96 10.15 -6.78
CA ARG A 150 -3.84 8.98 -6.89
C ARG A 150 -5.29 9.32 -6.62
N GLY A 151 -6.20 8.83 -7.47
CA GLY A 151 -7.61 8.72 -7.14
C GLY A 151 -7.84 7.52 -6.24
N VAL A 152 -8.67 7.68 -5.21
CA VAL A 152 -9.00 6.66 -4.23
C VAL A 152 -10.42 6.15 -4.46
N PHE A 153 -10.58 4.84 -4.57
CA PHE A 153 -11.85 4.17 -4.89
C PHE A 153 -12.17 3.11 -3.86
N ASP A 154 -13.43 3.05 -3.44
CA ASP A 154 -13.93 2.09 -2.47
C ASP A 154 -14.56 0.89 -3.19
N LEU A 155 -13.91 -0.28 -3.10
CA LEU A 155 -14.38 -1.49 -3.77
C LEU A 155 -15.66 -2.05 -3.18
N ASN A 156 -15.93 -1.81 -1.89
CA ASN A 156 -17.14 -2.25 -1.22
C ASN A 156 -18.37 -1.41 -1.60
N ASP A 157 -18.15 -0.19 -2.15
CA ASP A 157 -19.21 0.72 -2.65
C ASP A 157 -19.07 0.92 -4.16
N ARG A 158 -19.10 -0.15 -4.95
CA ARG A 158 -19.08 -0.15 -6.44
C ARG A 158 -17.94 0.69 -7.05
N ALA A 159 -16.76 0.62 -6.48
CA ALA A 159 -15.60 1.43 -6.86
C ALA A 159 -15.88 2.95 -6.81
N ARG A 160 -16.69 3.39 -5.85
CA ARG A 160 -17.01 4.80 -5.68
C ARG A 160 -15.76 5.60 -5.38
N HIS A 161 -15.55 6.67 -6.15
CA HIS A 161 -14.45 7.60 -5.94
C HIS A 161 -14.59 8.31 -4.58
N ARG A 162 -13.59 8.19 -3.74
CA ARG A 162 -13.54 8.77 -2.38
C ARG A 162 -12.71 10.04 -2.28
N GLY A 163 -12.01 10.42 -3.32
CA GLY A 163 -11.20 11.63 -3.39
C GLY A 163 -9.81 11.36 -3.93
N MET A 164 -8.91 12.31 -3.73
CA MET A 164 -7.53 12.30 -4.23
C MET A 164 -6.54 12.29 -3.07
N ALA A 165 -5.45 11.54 -3.27
CA ALA A 165 -4.30 11.52 -2.38
C ALA A 165 -3.02 11.92 -3.13
N PHE A 166 -2.14 12.66 -2.45
CA PHE A 166 -0.77 12.94 -2.88
C PHE A 166 0.17 12.54 -1.74
N GLU A 167 1.10 11.63 -1.99
CA GLU A 167 2.02 11.09 -0.97
C GLU A 167 3.46 11.17 -1.45
N PRO A 168 4.09 12.37 -1.50
CA PRO A 168 5.51 12.49 -1.79
C PRO A 168 6.33 11.69 -0.77
N GLU A 169 7.23 10.84 -1.27
CA GLU A 169 8.10 9.99 -0.45
C GLU A 169 9.56 10.15 -0.85
N LEU A 170 10.40 10.51 0.10
CA LEU A 170 11.85 10.42 -0.02
C LEU A 170 12.31 9.08 0.58
N SER A 171 12.91 8.23 -0.23
CA SER A 171 13.38 6.92 0.20
C SER A 171 14.87 6.71 -0.03
N PHE A 172 15.49 5.96 0.87
CA PHE A 172 16.86 5.47 0.77
C PHE A 172 16.84 3.95 0.70
N GLN A 173 17.51 3.40 -0.31
CA GLN A 173 17.58 1.96 -0.54
C GLN A 173 19.02 1.50 -0.52
N ARG A 174 19.29 0.39 0.15
CA ARG A 174 20.62 -0.18 0.29
C ARG A 174 20.59 -1.70 0.20
N GLN A 175 21.58 -2.25 -0.51
CA GLN A 175 21.88 -3.67 -0.46
C GLN A 175 22.99 -3.91 0.55
N ALA A 176 22.75 -4.82 1.50
CA ALA A 176 23.70 -5.17 2.54
C ALA A 176 24.27 -6.58 2.31
N ALA A 177 25.27 -6.93 3.09
CA ALA A 177 25.87 -8.26 3.09
C ALA A 177 24.82 -9.36 3.33
N GLY A 178 25.08 -10.56 2.81
CA GLY A 178 24.15 -11.69 2.92
C GLY A 178 22.88 -11.58 2.09
N GLY A 179 22.85 -10.68 1.07
CA GLY A 179 21.72 -10.56 0.14
C GLY A 179 20.48 -9.83 0.71
N TRP A 180 20.61 -9.17 1.87
CA TRP A 180 19.57 -8.32 2.42
C TRP A 180 19.47 -7.02 1.65
N ARG A 181 18.24 -6.57 1.41
CA ARG A 181 17.92 -5.22 0.97
C ARG A 181 17.05 -4.54 1.97
N TYR A 182 17.41 -3.30 2.24
CA TYR A 182 16.70 -2.41 3.15
C TYR A 182 16.21 -1.18 2.38
N SER A 183 15.05 -0.70 2.77
CA SER A 183 14.55 0.60 2.35
C SER A 183 14.04 1.34 3.57
N THR A 184 14.31 2.63 3.64
CA THR A 184 13.74 3.57 4.61
C THR A 184 13.14 4.71 3.85
N GLY A 185 11.93 5.15 4.20
CA GLY A 185 11.23 6.23 3.52
C GLY A 185 10.58 7.18 4.51
N LEU A 186 10.54 8.45 4.16
CA LEU A 186 9.76 9.49 4.83
C LEU A 186 8.77 10.07 3.83
N SER A 187 7.48 10.05 4.15
CA SER A 187 6.42 10.62 3.31
C SER A 187 5.47 11.52 4.09
N ALA A 188 4.78 12.39 3.34
CA ALA A 188 3.67 13.20 3.80
C ALA A 188 2.42 12.78 3.02
N ILE A 189 1.38 12.34 3.71
CA ILE A 189 0.10 11.98 3.10
C ILE A 189 -0.77 13.23 3.09
N VAL A 190 -1.14 13.70 1.90
CA VAL A 190 -2.03 14.84 1.70
C VAL A 190 -3.29 14.35 1.01
N ALA A 191 -4.47 14.75 1.50
CA ALA A 191 -5.75 14.38 0.93
C ALA A 191 -6.58 15.60 0.53
N ASP A 192 -7.41 15.45 -0.49
CA ASP A 192 -8.48 16.40 -0.74
C ASP A 192 -9.57 16.29 0.36
N ARG A 193 -10.47 17.29 0.39
CA ARG A 193 -11.54 17.33 1.38
C ARG A 193 -12.41 16.07 1.37
N ARG A 194 -12.68 15.51 0.18
CA ARG A 194 -13.55 14.35 0.03
C ARG A 194 -12.95 13.09 0.65
N LEU A 195 -11.64 12.86 0.45
CA LEU A 195 -10.92 11.75 1.07
C LEU A 195 -10.73 11.97 2.56
N ALA A 196 -10.42 13.20 2.97
CA ALA A 196 -10.33 13.55 4.39
C ALA A 196 -11.66 13.32 5.11
N ASP A 197 -12.79 13.71 4.49
CA ASP A 197 -14.12 13.51 5.06
C ASP A 197 -14.51 12.02 5.18
N HIS A 198 -14.04 11.18 4.25
CA HIS A 198 -14.22 9.73 4.33
C HIS A 198 -13.58 9.12 5.59
N PHE A 199 -12.40 9.62 6.02
CA PHE A 199 -11.71 9.12 7.21
C PHE A 199 -12.13 9.83 8.49
N TYR A 200 -12.29 11.16 8.46
CA TYR A 200 -12.37 12.00 9.65
C TYR A 200 -13.70 12.74 9.82
N GLY A 201 -14.56 12.75 8.78
CA GLY A 201 -15.85 13.41 8.84
C GLY A 201 -16.83 12.68 9.77
N VAL A 202 -17.62 13.45 10.53
CA VAL A 202 -18.74 12.97 11.31
C VAL A 202 -19.96 13.78 10.94
N SER A 203 -20.94 13.16 10.27
CA SER A 203 -22.20 13.82 9.91
C SER A 203 -23.02 14.13 11.16
N ALA A 204 -24.00 15.05 11.04
CA ALA A 204 -24.91 15.33 12.14
C ALA A 204 -25.73 14.10 12.57
N LEU A 205 -25.97 13.16 11.63
CA LEU A 205 -26.68 11.90 11.91
C LEU A 205 -25.81 10.89 12.67
N ASP A 206 -24.49 10.96 12.49
CA ASP A 206 -23.53 10.10 13.15
C ASP A 206 -23.02 10.67 14.48
N ALA A 207 -23.38 11.92 14.79
CA ALA A 207 -22.96 12.58 16.01
C ALA A 207 -23.62 11.94 17.24
N ARG A 208 -22.83 11.77 18.31
CA ARG A 208 -23.28 11.22 19.59
C ARG A 208 -22.42 11.75 20.74
N VAL A 209 -22.78 11.43 21.98
CA VAL A 209 -21.94 11.76 23.15
C VAL A 209 -20.53 11.20 22.94
N GLY A 210 -19.53 12.07 23.07
CA GLY A 210 -18.11 11.71 22.84
C GLY A 210 -17.68 11.65 21.36
N ARG A 211 -18.57 11.91 20.41
CA ARG A 211 -18.28 12.02 18.98
C ARG A 211 -19.13 13.13 18.35
N ALA A 212 -18.65 14.37 18.46
CA ALA A 212 -19.34 15.54 17.90
C ALA A 212 -19.32 15.50 16.35
N ALA A 213 -20.28 16.20 15.73
CA ALA A 213 -20.25 16.44 14.28
C ALA A 213 -18.94 17.17 13.89
N TYR A 214 -18.31 16.76 12.80
CA TYR A 214 -17.03 17.28 12.33
C TYR A 214 -17.00 17.32 10.82
N ALA A 215 -16.70 18.46 10.24
CA ALA A 215 -16.47 18.63 8.81
C ALA A 215 -14.95 18.58 8.57
N ALA A 216 -14.50 17.57 7.85
CA ALA A 216 -13.08 17.42 7.58
C ALA A 216 -12.57 18.43 6.55
N GLU A 217 -11.30 18.79 6.65
CA GLU A 217 -10.61 19.72 5.77
C GLU A 217 -9.56 18.99 4.92
N SER A 218 -9.33 19.52 3.71
CA SER A 218 -8.21 19.08 2.88
C SER A 218 -6.88 19.48 3.50
N GLY A 219 -5.84 18.71 3.26
CA GLY A 219 -4.50 19.02 3.73
C GLY A 219 -3.71 17.80 4.17
N LEU A 220 -2.72 18.02 5.01
CA LEU A 220 -1.91 16.95 5.59
C LEU A 220 -2.79 16.01 6.42
N VAL A 221 -2.71 14.72 6.09
CA VAL A 221 -3.37 13.63 6.83
C VAL A 221 -2.43 13.04 7.87
N ALA A 222 -1.20 12.75 7.46
CA ALA A 222 -0.19 12.19 8.35
C ALA A 222 1.22 12.35 7.75
N TRP A 223 2.22 12.37 8.62
CA TRP A 223 3.59 12.03 8.31
C TRP A 223 3.79 10.52 8.46
N ARG A 224 4.56 9.92 7.57
CA ARG A 224 4.85 8.48 7.60
C ARG A 224 6.34 8.22 7.50
N LEU A 225 6.86 7.47 8.46
CA LEU A 225 8.17 6.85 8.39
C LEU A 225 7.99 5.37 8.07
N SER A 226 8.67 4.88 7.04
CA SER A 226 8.63 3.49 6.62
C SER A 226 10.00 2.85 6.67
N VAL A 227 10.07 1.59 7.08
CA VAL A 227 11.25 0.75 6.96
C VAL A 227 10.85 -0.61 6.41
N SER A 228 11.72 -1.21 5.63
CA SER A 228 11.46 -2.53 5.09
C SER A 228 12.74 -3.29 4.83
N ALA A 229 12.65 -4.60 4.90
CA ALA A 229 13.75 -5.52 4.65
C ALA A 229 13.27 -6.69 3.81
N THR A 230 14.15 -7.20 2.96
CA THR A 230 13.83 -8.37 2.15
C THR A 230 15.09 -9.14 1.79
N ARG A 231 14.94 -10.47 1.68
CA ARG A 231 16.03 -11.38 1.33
C ARG A 231 15.51 -12.55 0.50
N ALA A 232 16.27 -12.93 -0.52
CA ALA A 232 16.09 -14.22 -1.19
C ALA A 232 16.68 -15.32 -0.33
N LEU A 233 15.90 -16.37 -0.08
CA LEU A 233 16.31 -17.59 0.65
C LEU A 233 16.50 -18.71 -0.38
N GLY A 234 17.52 -18.57 -1.23
CA GLY A 234 17.74 -19.45 -2.37
C GLY A 234 17.06 -18.95 -3.65
N ARG A 235 16.75 -19.88 -4.56
CA ARG A 235 16.26 -19.55 -5.91
C ARG A 235 14.78 -19.16 -5.95
N ASP A 236 13.95 -19.80 -5.15
CA ASP A 236 12.49 -19.73 -5.29
C ASP A 236 11.82 -19.06 -4.09
N TRP A 237 12.45 -19.04 -2.95
CA TRP A 237 11.93 -18.48 -1.72
C TRP A 237 12.43 -17.05 -1.47
N ARG A 238 11.55 -16.23 -0.88
CA ARG A 238 11.90 -14.88 -0.45
C ARG A 238 11.11 -14.50 0.78
N VAL A 239 11.81 -13.95 1.77
CA VAL A 239 11.23 -13.35 2.96
C VAL A 239 11.23 -11.83 2.81
N PHE A 240 10.18 -11.18 3.33
CA PHE A 240 10.09 -9.73 3.42
C PHE A 240 9.38 -9.32 4.70
N GLY A 241 9.72 -8.14 5.18
CA GLY A 241 9.04 -7.51 6.30
C GLY A 241 9.08 -6.00 6.18
N PHE A 242 8.12 -5.33 6.79
CA PHE A 242 8.07 -3.87 6.85
C PHE A 242 7.45 -3.39 8.16
N ALA A 243 7.80 -2.16 8.52
CA ALA A 243 7.15 -1.41 9.58
C ALA A 243 6.92 0.03 9.11
N ARG A 244 5.82 0.64 9.56
CA ARG A 244 5.48 2.04 9.35
C ARG A 244 5.09 2.68 10.67
N LEU A 245 5.44 3.94 10.82
CA LEU A 245 5.01 4.81 11.89
C LEU A 245 4.31 6.01 11.25
N ASP A 246 3.03 6.17 11.52
CA ASP A 246 2.24 7.31 11.08
C ASP A 246 2.05 8.28 12.23
N SER A 247 2.14 9.59 11.96
CA SER A 247 1.88 10.66 12.92
C SER A 247 0.91 11.67 12.32
N VAL A 248 -0.21 11.89 13.00
CA VAL A 248 -1.21 12.91 12.65
C VAL A 248 -1.02 14.21 13.41
N ALA A 249 0.06 14.32 14.21
CA ALA A 249 0.39 15.56 14.91
C ALA A 249 0.63 16.71 13.91
N GLY A 250 -0.09 17.82 14.08
CA GLY A 250 -0.08 18.95 13.14
C GLY A 250 -0.81 18.70 11.83
N ALA A 251 -1.56 17.60 11.69
CA ALA A 251 -2.38 17.32 10.52
C ALA A 251 -3.66 18.18 10.51
N ALA A 252 -4.23 18.40 9.30
CA ALA A 252 -5.41 19.24 9.11
C ALA A 252 -6.62 18.78 9.93
N ASN A 253 -6.73 17.48 10.19
CA ASN A 253 -7.87 16.87 10.90
C ASN A 253 -7.47 16.25 12.26
N GLU A 254 -6.38 16.72 12.86
CA GLU A 254 -5.93 16.25 14.18
C GLU A 254 -7.02 16.36 15.27
N ASN A 255 -7.87 17.39 15.17
CA ASN A 255 -8.94 17.66 16.13
C ASN A 255 -10.25 16.89 15.86
N SER A 256 -10.30 16.02 14.85
CA SER A 256 -11.47 15.19 14.60
C SER A 256 -11.71 14.25 15.79
N PRO A 257 -12.98 14.04 16.21
CA PRO A 257 -13.30 13.08 17.26
C PRO A 257 -12.98 11.63 16.88
N LEU A 258 -12.68 11.38 15.61
CA LEU A 258 -12.22 10.09 15.12
C LEU A 258 -10.70 9.89 15.27
N VAL A 259 -9.94 10.95 15.54
CA VAL A 259 -8.52 10.85 15.90
C VAL A 259 -8.40 10.52 17.38
N ARG A 260 -7.97 9.31 17.68
CA ARG A 260 -7.87 8.76 19.05
C ARG A 260 -6.43 8.70 19.54
N LYS A 261 -5.48 8.65 18.62
CA LYS A 261 -4.02 8.67 18.87
C LYS A 261 -3.32 9.54 17.85
N THR A 262 -2.30 10.25 18.27
CA THR A 262 -1.47 11.05 17.36
C THR A 262 -0.47 10.23 16.58
N THR A 263 -0.13 9.03 17.05
CA THR A 263 0.81 8.11 16.39
C THR A 263 0.23 6.71 16.30
N GLY A 264 0.54 6.01 15.21
CA GLY A 264 0.15 4.64 14.99
C GLY A 264 1.18 3.86 14.23
N THR A 265 1.17 2.55 14.39
CA THR A 265 2.12 1.64 13.76
C THR A 265 1.44 0.65 12.84
N THR A 266 2.14 0.24 11.80
CA THR A 266 1.77 -0.89 10.96
C THR A 266 2.99 -1.77 10.80
N VAL A 267 2.84 -3.08 10.99
CA VAL A 267 3.90 -4.05 10.78
C VAL A 267 3.41 -5.20 9.92
N GLY A 268 4.27 -5.71 9.07
CA GLY A 268 3.95 -6.86 8.23
C GLY A 268 5.15 -7.74 7.96
N LEU A 269 4.89 -9.04 7.84
CA LEU A 269 5.88 -10.05 7.52
C LEU A 269 5.30 -11.05 6.54
N GLY A 270 6.09 -11.49 5.56
CA GLY A 270 5.62 -12.45 4.59
C GLY A 270 6.72 -13.27 3.94
N LEU A 271 6.28 -14.32 3.30
CA LEU A 271 7.10 -15.27 2.56
C LEU A 271 6.48 -15.48 1.18
N THR A 272 7.31 -15.48 0.15
CA THR A 272 6.87 -15.81 -1.21
C THR A 272 7.61 -17.03 -1.73
N TYR A 273 6.91 -17.83 -2.51
CA TYR A 273 7.46 -18.95 -3.27
C TYR A 273 7.13 -18.81 -4.75
N THR A 274 8.15 -18.86 -5.60
CA THR A 274 8.00 -18.79 -7.06
C THR A 274 7.89 -20.18 -7.64
N TRP A 275 6.72 -20.51 -8.22
CA TRP A 275 6.48 -21.82 -8.85
C TRP A 275 7.06 -21.91 -10.25
N MET A 276 6.85 -20.84 -11.02
CA MET A 276 7.21 -20.78 -12.44
C MET A 276 7.83 -19.41 -12.79
N ARG A 277 8.75 -19.43 -13.73
CA ARG A 277 9.38 -18.21 -14.29
C ARG A 277 9.69 -18.40 -15.77
N SER A 278 9.69 -17.31 -16.53
CA SER A 278 10.09 -17.35 -17.93
C SER A 278 11.59 -17.61 -18.10
N GLU A 279 11.96 -18.30 -19.16
CA GLU A 279 13.34 -18.37 -19.64
C GLU A 279 13.76 -17.05 -20.27
N THR A 280 12.82 -16.37 -20.93
CA THR A 280 13.02 -15.03 -21.48
C THR A 280 13.30 -14.03 -20.36
N ARG A 281 14.31 -13.19 -20.58
CA ARG A 281 14.71 -12.13 -19.64
C ARG A 281 14.02 -10.81 -19.98
N ALA A 282 13.74 -10.02 -18.95
CA ALA A 282 13.29 -8.66 -19.14
C ALA A 282 14.45 -7.82 -19.68
N ASN A 283 14.21 -7.12 -20.79
CA ASN A 283 15.12 -6.11 -21.32
C ASN A 283 14.62 -4.77 -20.77
N ASP A 284 15.42 -4.13 -19.93
CA ASP A 284 15.16 -2.77 -19.43
C ASP A 284 15.35 -1.70 -20.50
#